data_48c5881d64b5e4aa48ecc096d5511068
#
_entry.id   48c5881d64b5e4aa48ecc096d5511068
#
_cell.length_a   1.000
_cell.length_b   1.000
_cell.length_c   1.000
_cell.angle_alpha   90.00
_cell.angle_beta   90.00
_cell.angle_gamma   90.00
#
_symmetry.space_group_name_H-M   'P 1'
#
loop_
_entity.id
_entity.type
_entity.pdbx_description
1 polymer ?
#
loop_
_entity_poly.entity_id
_entity_poly.type
_entity_poly.pdbx_seq_one_letter_code
_entity_poly.pdbx_strand_id
1 'polypeptide(L)' 'MAVRMRLTRVGSKKNPIYRIVVADSRSPRDGKFIEIVGRYNPQTDPSTIDLDEAKVKDWLAKGAQPSEAVSRLLRAKNVG' A
#
# COMPACT_ATOMS: atom_id res chain seq x y z
N MET A 1 0.43 12.82 14.75
CA MET A 1 1.26 12.28 13.67
C MET A 1 0.38 11.86 12.51
N ALA A 2 0.72 12.30 11.32
CA ALA A 2 0.01 11.85 10.12
C ALA A 2 0.64 10.55 9.62
N VAL A 3 -0.17 9.51 9.50
CA VAL A 3 0.27 8.22 8.99
C VAL A 3 -0.41 7.98 7.65
N ARG A 4 0.35 7.52 6.66
CA ARG A 4 -0.17 7.30 5.31
C ARG A 4 0.12 5.89 4.83
N MET A 5 -0.81 5.36 4.04
CA MET A 5 -0.58 4.15 3.26
C MET A 5 -0.18 4.57 1.85
N ARG A 6 0.89 4.00 1.34
CA ARG A 6 1.37 4.36 0.00
C ARG A 6 2.01 3.16 -0.68
N LEU A 7 2.13 3.24 -2.01
CA LEU A 7 2.83 2.23 -2.78
C LEU A 7 4.32 2.52 -2.79
N THR A 8 5.10 1.48 -2.56
CA THR A 8 6.55 1.52 -2.68
C THR A 8 6.96 0.57 -3.78
N ARG A 9 7.70 1.06 -4.75
CA ARG A 9 8.17 0.23 -5.85
C ARG A 9 9.30 -0.67 -5.38
N VAL A 10 9.17 -1.96 -5.69
CA VAL A 10 10.22 -2.95 -5.48
C VAL A 10 10.37 -3.76 -6.77
N GLY A 11 11.49 -4.44 -6.94
CA GLY A 11 11.75 -5.20 -8.14
C GLY A 11 12.59 -4.42 -9.15
N SER A 12 12.79 -5.01 -10.34
CA SER A 12 13.62 -4.42 -11.38
C SER A 12 12.85 -3.42 -12.24
N LYS A 13 13.58 -2.66 -13.07
CA LYS A 13 12.96 -1.70 -14.00
C LYS A 13 12.02 -2.39 -14.97
N LYS A 14 12.31 -3.63 -15.37
CA LYS A 14 11.49 -4.38 -16.32
C LYS A 14 10.36 -5.11 -15.64
N ASN A 15 10.37 -5.22 -14.33
CA ASN A 15 9.42 -6.03 -13.57
C ASN A 15 8.99 -5.28 -12.31
N PRO A 16 8.29 -4.15 -12.45
CA PRO A 16 7.89 -3.36 -11.28
C PRO A 16 6.83 -4.11 -10.47
N ILE A 17 7.14 -4.29 -9.20
CA ILE A 17 6.20 -4.82 -8.22
C ILE A 17 6.10 -3.77 -7.14
N TYR A 18 4.91 -3.60 -6.56
CA TYR A 18 4.66 -2.60 -5.55
C TYR A 18 4.28 -3.24 -4.24
N ARG A 19 4.70 -2.63 -3.15
CA ARG A 19 4.23 -2.97 -1.81
C ARG A 19 3.38 -1.83 -1.27
N ILE A 20 2.32 -2.17 -0.58
CA ILE A 20 1.50 -1.20 0.11
C ILE A 20 2.05 -1.10 1.52
N VAL A 21 2.58 0.06 1.87
CA VAL A 21 3.23 0.27 3.15
C VAL A 21 2.55 1.37 3.94
N VAL A 22 2.62 1.26 5.26
CA VAL A 22 2.19 2.30 6.18
C VAL A 22 3.43 3.02 6.66
N ALA A 23 3.44 4.34 6.52
CA ALA A 23 4.59 5.15 6.89
C ALA A 23 4.16 6.50 7.43
N ASP A 24 5.03 7.12 8.22
CA ASP A 24 4.83 8.49 8.68
C ASP A 24 4.91 9.42 7.45
N SER A 25 3.99 10.37 7.37
CA SER A 25 3.96 11.32 6.25
C SER A 25 5.23 12.16 6.12
N ARG A 26 6.00 12.27 7.19
CA ARG A 26 7.28 13.00 7.20
C ARG A 26 8.44 12.18 6.67
N SER A 27 8.28 10.86 6.59
CA SER A 27 9.35 9.98 6.10
C SER A 27 9.58 10.19 4.61
N PRO A 28 10.84 10.17 4.16
CA PRO A 28 11.12 10.21 2.72
C PRO A 28 10.46 9.03 2.01
N ARG A 29 10.20 9.20 0.71
CA ARG A 29 9.59 8.15 -0.11
C ARG A 29 10.31 6.81 0.00
N ASP A 30 11.63 6.84 0.03
CA ASP A 30 12.46 5.64 0.15
C ASP A 30 12.92 5.38 1.58
N GLY A 31 12.31 6.09 2.53
CA GLY A 31 12.64 5.98 3.94
C GLY A 31 11.98 4.78 4.60
N LYS A 32 12.20 4.68 5.90
CA LYS A 32 11.65 3.61 6.70
C LYS A 32 10.12 3.69 6.74
N PHE A 33 9.49 2.53 6.65
CA PHE A 33 8.04 2.41 6.81
C PHE A 33 7.75 1.68 8.14
N ILE A 34 6.50 1.83 8.60
CA ILE A 34 6.07 1.20 9.85
C ILE A 34 5.72 -0.27 9.62
N GLU A 35 4.94 -0.55 8.56
CA GLU A 35 4.47 -1.90 8.30
C GLU A 35 4.11 -2.08 6.83
N ILE A 36 4.25 -3.30 6.34
CA ILE A 36 3.78 -3.70 5.01
C ILE A 36 2.40 -4.33 5.18
N VAL A 37 1.40 -3.82 4.45
CA VAL A 37 0.02 -4.30 4.56
C VAL A 37 -0.49 -4.95 3.27
N GLY A 38 0.32 -4.98 2.22
CA GLY A 38 -0.10 -5.63 0.99
C GLY A 38 0.93 -5.58 -0.11
N ARG A 39 0.57 -6.21 -1.23
CA ARG A 39 1.39 -6.25 -2.44
C ARG A 39 0.52 -6.02 -3.65
N TYR A 40 1.08 -5.40 -4.67
CA TYR A 40 0.40 -5.19 -5.94
C TYR A 40 1.35 -5.52 -7.08
N ASN A 41 0.93 -6.44 -7.95
CA ASN A 41 1.67 -6.80 -9.15
C ASN A 41 0.81 -6.48 -10.37
N PRO A 42 1.10 -5.39 -11.10
CA PRO A 42 0.30 -5.01 -12.27
C PRO A 42 0.61 -5.84 -13.51
N GLN A 43 1.63 -6.69 -13.47
CA GLN A 43 2.07 -7.43 -14.66
C GLN A 43 1.28 -8.72 -14.91
N THR A 44 0.62 -9.23 -13.87
CA THR A 44 -0.25 -10.39 -14.04
C THR A 44 -1.57 -9.97 -14.68
N ASP A 45 -2.22 -10.87 -15.38
CA ASP A 45 -3.52 -10.63 -15.98
C ASP A 45 -4.52 -11.65 -15.42
N PRO A 46 -5.49 -11.24 -14.57
CA PRO A 46 -5.64 -9.89 -14.00
C PRO A 46 -4.52 -9.52 -13.01
N SER A 47 -4.38 -8.23 -12.75
CA SER A 47 -3.39 -7.75 -11.78
C SER A 47 -3.60 -8.40 -10.42
N THR A 48 -2.51 -8.85 -9.82
CA THR A 48 -2.56 -9.46 -8.50
C THR A 48 -2.52 -8.40 -7.42
N ILE A 49 -3.55 -8.37 -6.58
CA ILE A 49 -3.60 -7.50 -5.42
C ILE A 49 -3.77 -8.39 -4.20
N ASP A 50 -2.77 -8.40 -3.33
CA ASP A 50 -2.78 -9.20 -2.11
C ASP A 50 -2.73 -8.25 -0.91
N LEU A 51 -3.81 -8.19 -0.16
CA LEU A 51 -3.95 -7.29 0.98
C LEU A 51 -4.17 -8.07 2.26
N ASP A 52 -3.49 -7.65 3.33
CA ASP A 52 -3.84 -8.09 4.66
C ASP A 52 -4.99 -7.21 5.16
N GLU A 53 -6.20 -7.64 4.92
CA GLU A 53 -7.39 -6.86 5.22
C GLU A 53 -7.48 -6.46 6.68
N ALA A 54 -7.09 -7.33 7.59
CA ALA A 54 -7.14 -7.03 9.02
C ALA A 54 -6.21 -5.86 9.36
N LYS A 55 -5.00 -5.88 8.83
CA LYS A 55 -4.04 -4.79 9.05
C LYS A 55 -4.49 -3.50 8.40
N VAL A 56 -5.00 -3.57 7.16
CA VAL A 56 -5.49 -2.39 6.46
C VAL A 56 -6.62 -1.74 7.25
N LYS A 57 -7.61 -2.52 7.68
CA LYS A 57 -8.73 -2.00 8.46
C LYS A 57 -8.28 -1.41 9.78
N ASP A 58 -7.34 -2.06 10.46
CA ASP A 58 -6.80 -1.56 11.72
C ASP A 58 -6.12 -0.21 11.54
N TRP A 59 -5.28 -0.06 10.52
CA TRP A 59 -4.62 1.21 10.25
C TRP A 59 -5.59 2.30 9.82
N LEU A 60 -6.60 1.96 9.02
CA LEU A 60 -7.65 2.93 8.66
C LEU A 60 -8.41 3.40 9.89
N ALA A 61 -8.72 2.51 10.82
CA ALA A 61 -9.37 2.86 12.07
C ALA A 61 -8.50 3.77 12.94
N LYS A 62 -7.19 3.64 12.83
CA LYS A 62 -6.23 4.51 13.54
C LYS A 62 -6.01 5.86 12.85
N GLY A 63 -6.64 6.08 11.72
CA GLY A 63 -6.55 7.35 11.01
C GLY A 63 -5.51 7.39 9.88
N ALA A 64 -4.96 6.25 9.48
CA ALA A 64 -4.04 6.22 8.36
C ALA A 64 -4.77 6.63 7.08
N GLN A 65 -4.13 7.49 6.28
CA GLN A 65 -4.71 8.00 5.05
C GLN A 65 -4.12 7.29 3.84
N PRO A 66 -4.94 6.57 3.06
CA PRO A 66 -4.43 5.93 1.84
C PRO A 66 -4.17 6.96 0.76
N SER A 67 -3.10 6.76 -0.01
CA SER A 67 -2.86 7.56 -1.20
C SER A 67 -3.93 7.25 -2.24
N GLU A 68 -4.04 8.08 -3.27
CA GLU A 68 -5.02 7.85 -4.32
C GLU A 68 -4.87 6.48 -4.96
N ALA A 69 -3.63 6.07 -5.24
CA ALA A 69 -3.35 4.75 -5.81
C ALA A 69 -3.78 3.62 -4.87
N VAL A 70 -3.47 3.73 -3.59
CA VAL A 70 -3.87 2.74 -2.59
C VAL A 70 -5.39 2.71 -2.44
N SER A 71 -6.04 3.87 -2.43
CA SER A 71 -7.50 3.97 -2.38
C SER A 71 -8.16 3.18 -3.51
N ARG A 72 -7.63 3.31 -4.72
CA ARG A 72 -8.14 2.57 -5.87
C ARG A 72 -8.01 1.06 -5.68
N LEU A 73 -6.88 0.60 -5.16
CA LEU A 73 -6.67 -0.81 -4.88
C LEU A 73 -7.62 -1.33 -3.80
N LEU A 74 -7.84 -0.55 -2.76
CA LEU A 74 -8.77 -0.91 -1.70
C LEU A 74 -10.20 -1.05 -2.23
N ARG A 75 -10.61 -0.15 -3.10
CA ARG A 75 -11.94 -0.23 -3.75
C ARG A 75 -12.07 -1.48 -4.61
N ALA A 76 -11.03 -1.81 -5.36
CA ALA A 76 -11.04 -3.01 -6.20
C ALA A 76 -11.20 -4.28 -5.40
N LYS A 77 -10.74 -4.28 -4.15
CA LYS A 77 -10.85 -5.41 -3.24
C LYS A 77 -12.00 -5.29 -2.24
N ASN A 78 -12.80 -4.23 -2.33
CA ASN A 78 -13.89 -3.95 -1.39
C ASN A 78 -13.42 -3.91 0.06
N VAL A 79 -12.26 -3.31 0.30
CA VAL A 79 -11.69 -3.14 1.64
C VAL A 79 -11.80 -1.68 2.07
N GLY A 80 -12.17 -1.47 3.28
CA GLY A 80 -12.32 -0.15 3.85
C GLY A 80 -13.73 0.39 3.68
#